data_2eb10da4c7f581ebead312464efcfcce
#
_entry.id   2eb10da4c7f581ebead312464efcfcce
#
_cell.length_a   1.000
_cell.length_b   1.000
_cell.length_c   1.000
_cell.angle_alpha   90.00
_cell.angle_beta   90.00
_cell.angle_gamma   90.00
#
_symmetry.space_group_name_H-M   'P 1'
#
loop_
_entity.id
_entity.type
_entity.pdbx_description
1 polymer ?
#
loop_
_entity_poly.entity_id
_entity_poly.type
_entity_poly.pdbx_seq_one_letter_code
_entity_poly.pdbx_strand_id
1 'polypeptide(L)'
;TGVGLPLLAIMAMAYAGCNDLQEAAGRAHPLYGLFYTVVVYMSIGPCFAIPRTGTVAFEIGLRPFLTEGQVEMGLWIFLVLFFVVSYWLAATPQKLVDRVGKILTPALVLTLGALIVKSVVDPLGVPQAAQPNYAGVLTATVAGILDGYNTLDAIAAFVFATLVTNFVREGGAKTAKEVTSQVYKSGILAVSLLAVIYFFIAKIGAESVTAIGMQDTGAPVLTKSAQVLMGDTGAMVLAAIVLLACLTTAIGLITCCSIYFRALTGRFSYVT
;
A
#
# COMPACT_ATOMS: atom_id res chain seq x y z
N THR A 1 -5.99 -2.70 -13.18
CA THR A 1 -6.64 -1.70 -12.30
C THR A 1 -5.69 -1.26 -11.19
N GLY A 2 -5.10 -2.17 -10.40
CA GLY A 2 -4.19 -1.86 -9.29
C GLY A 2 -2.85 -1.22 -9.68
N VAL A 3 -2.48 -1.23 -10.95
CA VAL A 3 -1.22 -0.65 -11.46
C VAL A 3 -1.48 0.52 -12.41
N GLY A 4 -2.30 0.33 -13.42
CA GLY A 4 -2.54 1.33 -14.45
C GLY A 4 -3.34 2.54 -13.98
N LEU A 5 -4.39 2.34 -13.17
CA LEU A 5 -5.18 3.46 -12.65
C LEU A 5 -4.39 4.36 -11.68
N PRO A 6 -3.56 3.85 -10.76
CA PRO A 6 -2.65 4.67 -9.97
C PRO A 6 -1.71 5.53 -10.82
N LEU A 7 -1.14 4.96 -11.88
CA LEU A 7 -0.30 5.72 -12.79
C LEU A 7 -1.08 6.86 -13.47
N LEU A 8 -2.26 6.54 -14.01
CA LEU A 8 -3.13 7.55 -14.64
C LEU A 8 -3.54 8.64 -13.65
N ALA A 9 -3.83 8.29 -12.38
CA ALA A 9 -4.15 9.26 -11.34
C ALA A 9 -3.00 10.24 -11.09
N ILE A 10 -1.78 9.73 -10.90
CA ILE A 10 -0.57 10.55 -10.70
C ILE A 10 -0.30 11.43 -11.93
N MET A 11 -0.40 10.85 -13.13
CA MET A 11 -0.20 11.58 -14.37
C MET A 11 -1.25 12.68 -14.57
N ALA A 12 -2.51 12.39 -14.29
CA ALA A 12 -3.59 13.36 -14.41
C ALA A 12 -3.41 14.55 -13.46
N MET A 13 -3.04 14.29 -12.20
CA MET A 13 -2.75 15.34 -11.21
C MET A 13 -1.56 16.22 -11.66
N ALA A 14 -0.49 15.60 -12.10
CA ALA A 14 0.70 16.30 -12.57
C ALA A 14 0.44 17.11 -13.86
N TYR A 15 -0.33 16.56 -14.81
CA TYR A 15 -0.72 17.23 -16.05
C TYR A 15 -1.66 18.41 -15.79
N ALA A 16 -2.63 18.23 -14.90
CA ALA A 16 -3.57 19.27 -14.51
C ALA A 16 -2.90 20.43 -13.75
N GLY A 17 -1.66 20.24 -13.30
CA GLY A 17 -0.94 21.23 -12.50
C GLY A 17 -1.59 21.51 -11.13
N CYS A 18 -2.44 20.61 -10.66
CA CYS A 18 -3.10 20.74 -9.37
C CYS A 18 -2.14 20.38 -8.23
N ASN A 19 -2.17 21.19 -7.17
CA ASN A 19 -1.31 20.97 -6.01
C ASN A 19 -1.85 19.86 -5.11
N ASP A 20 -3.17 19.70 -5.09
CA ASP A 20 -3.85 18.71 -4.27
C ASP A 20 -5.16 18.22 -4.93
N LEU A 21 -5.75 17.18 -4.32
CA LEU A 21 -6.99 16.57 -4.80
C LEU A 21 -8.17 17.54 -4.69
N GLN A 22 -8.18 18.43 -3.68
CA GLN A 22 -9.28 19.39 -3.48
C GLN A 22 -9.30 20.43 -4.60
N GLU A 23 -8.14 20.92 -5.04
CA GLU A 23 -8.03 21.83 -6.18
C GLU A 23 -8.52 21.13 -7.46
N ALA A 24 -8.09 19.88 -7.68
CA ALA A 24 -8.51 19.11 -8.86
C ALA A 24 -10.03 18.90 -8.92
N ALA A 25 -10.63 18.43 -7.83
CA ALA A 25 -12.08 18.21 -7.73
C ALA A 25 -12.87 19.53 -7.68
N GLY A 26 -12.27 20.58 -7.11
CA GLY A 26 -12.85 21.93 -7.01
C GLY A 26 -13.04 22.64 -8.35
N ARG A 27 -12.34 22.19 -9.39
CA ARG A 27 -12.57 22.70 -10.77
C ARG A 27 -13.99 22.42 -11.30
N ALA A 28 -14.63 21.36 -10.82
CA ALA A 28 -16.03 21.09 -11.13
C ALA A 28 -16.98 22.00 -10.32
N HIS A 29 -16.78 22.03 -9.01
CA HIS A 29 -17.50 22.91 -8.08
C HIS A 29 -16.76 22.99 -6.74
N PRO A 30 -16.61 24.16 -6.11
CA PRO A 30 -15.84 24.31 -4.86
C PRO A 30 -16.34 23.44 -3.70
N LEU A 31 -17.66 23.35 -3.51
CA LEU A 31 -18.26 22.50 -2.46
C LEU A 31 -18.06 21.01 -2.75
N TYR A 32 -18.13 20.61 -4.01
CA TYR A 32 -17.82 19.24 -4.42
C TYR A 32 -16.37 18.90 -4.11
N GLY A 33 -15.43 19.79 -4.46
CA GLY A 33 -14.03 19.62 -4.16
C GLY A 33 -13.75 19.40 -2.68
N LEU A 34 -14.33 20.23 -1.82
CA LEU A 34 -14.21 20.11 -0.38
C LEU A 34 -14.80 18.79 0.14
N PHE A 35 -16.08 18.54 -0.17
CA PHE A 35 -16.80 17.36 0.33
C PHE A 35 -16.13 16.06 -0.13
N TYR A 36 -15.86 15.93 -1.42
CA TYR A 36 -15.23 14.75 -1.99
C TYR A 36 -13.87 14.47 -1.35
N THR A 37 -13.04 15.51 -1.23
CA THR A 37 -11.69 15.35 -0.68
C THR A 37 -11.72 14.99 0.80
N VAL A 38 -12.59 15.60 1.59
CA VAL A 38 -12.78 15.23 3.01
C VAL A 38 -13.21 13.76 3.12
N VAL A 39 -14.17 13.31 2.33
CA VAL A 39 -14.63 11.92 2.33
C VAL A 39 -13.50 10.96 1.97
N VAL A 40 -12.70 11.29 0.95
CA VAL A 40 -11.54 10.48 0.55
C VAL A 40 -10.50 10.39 1.67
N TYR A 41 -10.10 11.53 2.27
CA TYR A 41 -9.12 11.53 3.35
C TYR A 41 -9.63 10.87 4.63
N MET A 42 -10.92 10.99 4.95
CA MET A 42 -11.52 10.25 6.07
C MET A 42 -11.52 8.74 5.82
N SER A 43 -11.86 8.31 4.59
CA SER A 43 -11.88 6.89 4.22
C SER A 43 -10.47 6.27 4.21
N ILE A 44 -9.50 6.93 3.59
CA ILE A 44 -8.11 6.44 3.54
C ILE A 44 -7.42 6.61 4.91
N GLY A 45 -7.81 7.62 5.66
CA GLY A 45 -7.27 7.92 6.97
C GLY A 45 -7.92 7.10 8.09
N PRO A 46 -8.52 7.80 9.07
CA PRO A 46 -8.91 7.20 10.33
C PRO A 46 -10.04 6.17 10.24
N CYS A 47 -10.93 6.26 9.22
CA CYS A 47 -12.13 5.43 9.19
C CYS A 47 -11.89 4.02 8.63
N PHE A 48 -10.92 3.83 7.73
CA PHE A 48 -10.76 2.53 7.08
C PHE A 48 -9.29 2.11 6.86
N ALA A 49 -8.52 2.83 6.03
CA ALA A 49 -7.24 2.29 5.59
C ALA A 49 -6.17 2.26 6.70
N ILE A 50 -6.06 3.29 7.54
CA ILE A 50 -5.09 3.28 8.65
C ILE A 50 -5.37 2.14 9.64
N PRO A 51 -6.59 1.95 10.19
CA PRO A 51 -6.91 0.81 11.04
C PRO A 51 -6.62 -0.53 10.38
N ARG A 52 -6.95 -0.66 9.08
CA ARG A 52 -6.69 -1.88 8.31
C ARG A 52 -5.21 -2.24 8.23
N THR A 53 -4.29 -1.26 8.14
CA THR A 53 -2.85 -1.57 8.12
C THR A 53 -2.41 -2.28 9.39
N GLY A 54 -2.92 -1.88 10.55
CA GLY A 54 -2.62 -2.53 11.84
C GLY A 54 -3.17 -3.95 11.92
N THR A 55 -4.44 -4.15 11.53
CA THR A 55 -5.07 -5.48 11.58
C THR A 55 -4.43 -6.45 10.59
N VAL A 56 -4.11 -6.03 9.36
CA VAL A 56 -3.42 -6.87 8.38
C VAL A 56 -2.00 -7.22 8.84
N ALA A 57 -1.28 -6.25 9.43
CA ALA A 57 0.04 -6.49 10.00
C ALA A 57 0.00 -7.51 11.13
N PHE A 58 -1.04 -7.49 11.97
CA PHE A 58 -1.26 -8.49 13.01
C PHE A 58 -1.58 -9.86 12.43
N GLU A 59 -2.58 -9.96 11.55
CA GLU A 59 -3.09 -11.22 10.99
C GLU A 59 -2.01 -12.03 10.26
N ILE A 60 -1.15 -11.36 9.51
CA ILE A 60 -0.10 -12.02 8.73
C ILE A 60 1.22 -12.06 9.51
N GLY A 61 1.52 -11.00 10.26
CA GLY A 61 2.83 -10.82 10.90
C GLY A 61 2.95 -11.48 12.26
N LEU A 62 1.92 -11.48 13.09
CA LEU A 62 2.02 -11.96 14.47
C LEU A 62 1.10 -13.14 14.78
N ARG A 63 -0.13 -13.16 14.27
CA ARG A 63 -1.12 -14.21 14.58
C ARG A 63 -0.61 -15.63 14.34
N PRO A 64 0.16 -15.95 13.29
CA PRO A 64 0.66 -17.31 13.06
C PRO A 64 1.56 -17.85 14.18
N PHE A 65 2.09 -16.98 15.04
CA PHE A 65 2.99 -17.33 16.17
C PHE A 65 2.27 -17.37 17.52
N LEU A 66 0.96 -17.07 17.57
CA LEU A 66 0.16 -17.02 18.79
C LEU A 66 -0.75 -18.24 18.92
N THR A 67 -1.01 -18.66 20.17
CA THR A 67 -2.04 -19.65 20.48
C THR A 67 -3.42 -18.98 20.52
N GLU A 68 -4.49 -19.72 20.25
CA GLU A 68 -5.87 -19.21 20.18
C GLU A 68 -6.27 -18.35 21.40
N GLY A 69 -5.86 -18.75 22.61
CA GLY A 69 -6.15 -17.99 23.84
C GLY A 69 -5.39 -16.66 23.97
N GLN A 70 -4.37 -16.43 23.15
CA GLN A 70 -3.54 -15.21 23.19
C GLN A 70 -3.90 -14.23 22.09
N VAL A 71 -4.72 -14.60 21.10
CA VAL A 71 -4.99 -13.82 19.90
C VAL A 71 -5.62 -12.48 20.25
N GLU A 72 -6.65 -12.44 21.08
CA GLU A 72 -7.37 -11.20 21.39
C GLU A 72 -6.49 -10.21 22.17
N MET A 73 -5.82 -10.66 23.21
CA MET A 73 -4.90 -9.81 23.98
C MET A 73 -3.71 -9.37 23.13
N GLY A 74 -3.15 -10.29 22.34
CA GLY A 74 -2.06 -10.02 21.41
C GLY A 74 -2.44 -8.97 20.36
N LEU A 75 -3.66 -9.01 19.83
CA LEU A 75 -4.17 -8.01 18.90
C LEU A 75 -4.16 -6.60 19.49
N TRP A 76 -4.72 -6.43 20.69
CA TRP A 76 -4.79 -5.12 21.33
C TRP A 76 -3.39 -4.55 21.64
N ILE A 77 -2.51 -5.36 22.22
CA ILE A 77 -1.13 -4.96 22.53
C ILE A 77 -0.40 -4.58 21.24
N PHE A 78 -0.52 -5.42 20.22
CA PHE A 78 0.13 -5.17 18.94
C PHE A 78 -0.36 -3.88 18.28
N LEU A 79 -1.68 -3.64 18.21
CA LEU A 79 -2.26 -2.44 17.62
C LEU A 79 -1.78 -1.17 18.33
N VAL A 80 -1.77 -1.17 19.67
CA VAL A 80 -1.26 -0.03 20.44
C VAL A 80 0.20 0.25 20.08
N LEU A 81 1.05 -0.77 20.13
CA LEU A 81 2.47 -0.61 19.79
C LEU A 81 2.67 -0.18 18.33
N PHE A 82 1.96 -0.79 17.39
CA PHE A 82 2.04 -0.46 15.97
C PHE A 82 1.67 1.00 15.70
N PHE A 83 0.57 1.49 16.28
CA PHE A 83 0.16 2.88 16.06
C PHE A 83 1.00 3.90 16.83
N VAL A 84 1.52 3.56 18.01
CA VAL A 84 2.50 4.41 18.72
C VAL A 84 3.77 4.58 17.89
N VAL A 85 4.30 3.48 17.34
CA VAL A 85 5.49 3.53 16.47
C VAL A 85 5.18 4.29 15.18
N SER A 86 4.05 4.03 14.55
CA SER A 86 3.61 4.73 13.32
C SER A 86 3.49 6.23 13.55
N TYR A 87 2.85 6.63 14.65
CA TYR A 87 2.72 8.04 15.05
C TYR A 87 4.08 8.70 15.31
N TRP A 88 4.94 8.04 16.09
CA TRP A 88 6.27 8.56 16.39
C TRP A 88 7.12 8.77 15.13
N LEU A 89 7.04 7.84 14.17
CA LEU A 89 7.73 7.97 12.90
C LEU A 89 7.13 9.05 12.00
N ALA A 90 5.80 9.23 12.02
CA ALA A 90 5.08 10.23 11.24
C ALA A 90 5.18 11.65 11.83
N ALA A 91 5.42 11.79 13.13
CA ALA A 91 5.41 13.08 13.83
C ALA A 91 6.44 14.10 13.32
N THR A 92 7.47 13.66 12.60
CA THR A 92 8.49 14.53 12.01
C THR A 92 8.55 14.37 10.49
N PRO A 93 7.73 15.10 9.71
CA PRO A 93 7.63 14.92 8.25
C PRO A 93 8.97 15.17 7.54
N GLN A 94 9.80 16.07 8.03
CA GLN A 94 11.13 16.36 7.48
C GLN A 94 12.07 15.13 7.51
N LYS A 95 11.89 14.22 8.46
CA LYS A 95 12.67 12.97 8.58
C LYS A 95 11.99 11.77 7.91
N LEU A 96 10.79 11.96 7.36
CA LEU A 96 10.02 10.88 6.73
C LEU A 96 10.80 10.25 5.57
N VAL A 97 11.33 11.07 4.66
CA VAL A 97 12.10 10.60 3.50
C VAL A 97 13.33 9.82 3.95
N ASP A 98 14.00 10.27 5.01
CA ASP A 98 15.19 9.58 5.52
C ASP A 98 14.83 8.25 6.20
N ARG A 99 13.80 8.22 7.01
CA ARG A 99 13.39 7.02 7.76
C ARG A 99 12.71 5.99 6.88
N VAL A 100 11.72 6.41 6.11
CA VAL A 100 10.94 5.52 5.24
C VAL A 100 11.71 5.21 3.96
N GLY A 101 12.20 6.24 3.27
CA GLY A 101 12.84 6.07 1.97
C GLY A 101 14.22 5.40 2.04
N LYS A 102 15.06 5.73 3.02
CA LYS A 102 16.44 5.22 3.11
C LYS A 102 16.58 3.92 3.89
N ILE A 103 15.66 3.61 4.79
CA ILE A 103 15.76 2.45 5.69
C ILE A 103 14.65 1.44 5.42
N LEU A 104 13.38 1.84 5.62
CA LEU A 104 12.26 0.91 5.55
C LEU A 104 12.01 0.38 4.14
N THR A 105 12.05 1.26 3.14
CA THR A 105 11.78 0.86 1.75
C THR A 105 12.82 -0.09 1.18
N PRO A 106 14.15 0.14 1.32
CA PRO A 106 15.15 -0.84 0.90
C PRO A 106 15.02 -2.17 1.64
N ALA A 107 14.77 -2.15 2.95
CA ALA A 107 14.56 -3.38 3.73
C ALA A 107 13.35 -4.17 3.21
N LEU A 108 12.23 -3.49 2.93
CA LEU A 108 11.03 -4.10 2.34
C LEU A 108 11.34 -4.71 0.96
N VAL A 109 11.99 -3.97 0.08
CA VAL A 109 12.31 -4.43 -1.28
C VAL A 109 13.26 -5.62 -1.26
N LEU A 110 14.25 -5.63 -0.36
CA LEU A 110 15.18 -6.74 -0.22
C LEU A 110 14.50 -8.01 0.31
N THR A 111 13.69 -7.89 1.36
CA THR A 111 12.97 -9.04 1.94
C THR A 111 11.94 -9.61 0.98
N LEU A 112 11.17 -8.74 0.30
CA LEU A 112 10.21 -9.15 -0.72
C LEU A 112 10.92 -9.75 -1.94
N GLY A 113 12.05 -9.16 -2.37
CA GLY A 113 12.88 -9.69 -3.43
C GLY A 113 13.40 -11.10 -3.13
N ALA A 114 13.81 -11.37 -1.89
CA ALA A 114 14.24 -12.69 -1.46
C ALA A 114 13.11 -13.74 -1.61
N LEU A 115 11.89 -13.40 -1.20
CA LEU A 115 10.72 -14.28 -1.36
C LEU A 115 10.42 -14.53 -2.85
N ILE A 116 10.44 -13.48 -3.67
CA ILE A 116 10.21 -13.57 -5.11
C ILE A 116 11.26 -14.47 -5.78
N VAL A 117 12.55 -14.23 -5.51
CA VAL A 117 13.64 -15.04 -6.07
C VAL A 117 13.48 -16.50 -5.68
N LYS A 118 13.16 -16.79 -4.41
CA LYS A 118 12.93 -18.15 -3.95
C LYS A 118 11.76 -18.82 -4.68
N SER A 119 10.64 -18.10 -4.88
CA SER A 119 9.48 -18.58 -5.63
C SER A 119 9.78 -18.85 -7.12
N VAL A 120 10.78 -18.20 -7.69
CA VAL A 120 11.21 -18.44 -9.08
C VAL A 120 12.15 -19.64 -9.16
N VAL A 121 13.06 -19.80 -8.19
CA VAL A 121 14.04 -20.89 -8.14
C VAL A 121 13.36 -22.22 -7.79
N ASP A 122 12.47 -22.20 -6.79
CA ASP A 122 11.71 -23.36 -6.31
C ASP A 122 10.20 -23.07 -6.44
N PRO A 123 9.58 -23.32 -7.61
CA PRO A 123 8.15 -23.07 -7.80
C PRO A 123 7.30 -23.94 -6.86
N LEU A 124 6.22 -23.37 -6.32
CA LEU A 124 5.31 -24.08 -5.40
C LEU A 124 4.52 -25.22 -6.06
N GLY A 125 4.37 -25.17 -7.39
CA GLY A 125 3.65 -26.16 -8.15
C GLY A 125 3.21 -25.64 -9.52
N VAL A 126 2.29 -26.37 -10.15
CA VAL A 126 1.71 -26.00 -11.45
C VAL A 126 0.38 -25.28 -11.21
N PRO A 127 0.11 -24.15 -11.88
CA PRO A 127 -1.18 -23.48 -11.80
C PRO A 127 -2.33 -24.45 -12.13
N GLN A 128 -3.35 -24.47 -11.28
CA GLN A 128 -4.54 -25.31 -11.49
C GLN A 128 -5.51 -24.65 -12.47
N ALA A 129 -6.50 -25.43 -12.94
CA ALA A 129 -7.56 -24.91 -13.79
C ALA A 129 -8.29 -23.73 -13.10
N ALA A 130 -8.64 -22.71 -13.89
CA ALA A 130 -9.31 -21.54 -13.38
C ALA A 130 -10.67 -21.89 -12.75
N GLN A 131 -11.00 -21.24 -11.64
CA GLN A 131 -12.33 -21.36 -11.05
C GLN A 131 -13.42 -20.89 -12.01
N PRO A 132 -14.69 -21.33 -11.84
CA PRO A 132 -15.79 -20.96 -12.72
C PRO A 132 -15.92 -19.45 -12.96
N ASN A 133 -15.67 -18.64 -11.93
CA ASN A 133 -15.72 -17.17 -12.01
C ASN A 133 -14.61 -16.57 -12.89
N TYR A 134 -13.55 -17.33 -13.20
CA TYR A 134 -12.42 -16.93 -14.01
C TYR A 134 -12.24 -17.81 -15.26
N ALA A 135 -13.19 -18.68 -15.56
CA ALA A 135 -13.05 -19.66 -16.65
C ALA A 135 -13.16 -19.06 -18.06
N GLY A 136 -13.78 -17.90 -18.22
CA GLY A 136 -13.91 -17.20 -19.49
C GLY A 136 -13.04 -15.96 -19.57
N VAL A 137 -12.55 -15.61 -20.74
CA VAL A 137 -11.72 -14.40 -20.92
C VAL A 137 -12.46 -13.14 -20.42
N LEU A 138 -13.73 -12.98 -20.76
CA LEU A 138 -14.51 -11.82 -20.34
C LEU A 138 -14.77 -11.83 -18.83
N THR A 139 -15.18 -12.99 -18.27
CA THR A 139 -15.44 -13.14 -16.83
C THR A 139 -14.19 -12.93 -16.01
N ALA A 140 -13.05 -13.51 -16.44
CA ALA A 140 -11.75 -13.30 -15.81
C ALA A 140 -11.30 -11.83 -15.86
N THR A 141 -11.53 -11.16 -16.99
CA THR A 141 -11.19 -9.73 -17.13
C THR A 141 -12.02 -8.85 -16.19
N VAL A 142 -13.34 -9.06 -16.13
CA VAL A 142 -14.23 -8.29 -15.26
C VAL A 142 -13.90 -8.56 -13.79
N ALA A 143 -13.73 -9.83 -13.39
CA ALA A 143 -13.35 -10.18 -12.04
C ALA A 143 -12.00 -9.55 -11.65
N GLY A 144 -10.98 -9.67 -12.50
CA GLY A 144 -9.67 -9.06 -12.25
C GLY A 144 -9.70 -7.52 -12.20
N ILE A 145 -10.59 -6.86 -12.95
CA ILE A 145 -10.82 -5.41 -12.83
C ILE A 145 -11.42 -5.07 -11.47
N LEU A 146 -12.42 -5.82 -11.02
CA LEU A 146 -13.07 -5.59 -9.72
C LEU A 146 -12.12 -5.85 -8.57
N ASP A 147 -11.38 -6.97 -8.60
CA ASP A 147 -10.41 -7.31 -7.57
C ASP A 147 -9.27 -6.28 -7.52
N GLY A 148 -8.76 -5.85 -8.67
CA GLY A 148 -7.76 -4.80 -8.74
C GLY A 148 -8.30 -3.42 -8.32
N TYR A 149 -9.59 -3.15 -8.42
CA TYR A 149 -10.22 -1.94 -7.89
C TYR A 149 -10.33 -1.99 -6.36
N ASN A 150 -10.64 -3.17 -5.81
CA ASN A 150 -10.75 -3.39 -4.36
C ASN A 150 -9.42 -3.24 -3.61
N THR A 151 -8.28 -3.21 -4.31
CA THR A 151 -6.99 -2.85 -3.68
C THR A 151 -6.93 -1.39 -3.23
N LEU A 152 -7.81 -0.52 -3.76
CA LEU A 152 -7.91 0.93 -3.45
C LEU A 152 -6.68 1.77 -3.85
N ASP A 153 -5.75 1.19 -4.60
CA ASP A 153 -4.51 1.86 -5.01
C ASP A 153 -4.77 3.11 -5.85
N ALA A 154 -5.84 3.12 -6.67
CA ALA A 154 -6.19 4.28 -7.48
C ALA A 154 -6.57 5.49 -6.62
N ILE A 155 -7.35 5.28 -5.56
CA ILE A 155 -7.77 6.35 -4.63
C ILE A 155 -6.56 6.82 -3.81
N ALA A 156 -5.76 5.87 -3.32
CA ALA A 156 -4.53 6.17 -2.60
C ALA A 156 -3.54 6.97 -3.44
N ALA A 157 -3.43 6.68 -4.75
CA ALA A 157 -2.53 7.38 -5.66
C ALA A 157 -2.84 8.88 -5.78
N PHE A 158 -4.11 9.30 -5.74
CA PHE A 158 -4.46 10.73 -5.72
C PHE A 158 -3.95 11.43 -4.47
N VAL A 159 -4.05 10.78 -3.32
CA VAL A 159 -3.58 11.32 -2.03
C VAL A 159 -2.06 11.35 -1.99
N PHE A 160 -1.40 10.27 -2.38
CA PHE A 160 0.07 10.20 -2.42
C PHE A 160 0.68 11.11 -3.50
N ALA A 161 -0.03 11.39 -4.60
CA ALA A 161 0.43 12.34 -5.62
C ALA A 161 0.69 13.72 -5.01
N THR A 162 -0.18 14.18 -4.11
CA THR A 162 0.02 15.44 -3.37
C THR A 162 1.30 15.39 -2.53
N LEU A 163 1.51 14.29 -1.78
CA LEU A 163 2.69 14.13 -0.94
C LEU A 163 3.99 14.10 -1.77
N VAL A 164 4.00 13.35 -2.86
CA VAL A 164 5.14 13.26 -3.79
C VAL A 164 5.44 14.63 -4.42
N THR A 165 4.41 15.36 -4.84
CA THR A 165 4.56 16.72 -5.39
C THR A 165 5.22 17.67 -4.39
N ASN A 166 4.81 17.62 -3.11
CA ASN A 166 5.42 18.42 -2.06
C ASN A 166 6.89 18.04 -1.83
N PHE A 167 7.22 16.76 -1.76
CA PHE A 167 8.62 16.32 -1.62
C PHE A 167 9.50 16.69 -2.81
N VAL A 168 8.97 16.64 -4.02
CA VAL A 168 9.69 17.08 -5.23
C VAL A 168 10.00 18.58 -5.17
N ARG A 169 9.08 19.39 -4.66
CA ARG A 169 9.29 20.83 -4.47
C ARG A 169 10.30 21.13 -3.36
N GLU A 170 10.19 20.45 -2.23
CA GLU A 170 11.16 20.54 -1.13
C GLU A 170 12.56 20.08 -1.57
N GLY A 171 12.64 19.11 -2.48
CA GLY A 171 13.87 18.64 -3.11
C GLY A 171 14.53 19.62 -4.09
N GLY A 172 13.92 20.81 -4.31
CA GLY A 172 14.52 21.91 -5.07
C GLY A 172 13.94 22.14 -6.48
N ALA A 173 12.90 21.42 -6.89
CA ALA A 173 12.20 21.70 -8.16
C ALA A 173 11.41 23.01 -8.04
N LYS A 174 11.80 24.01 -8.84
CA LYS A 174 11.24 25.38 -8.74
C LYS A 174 10.18 25.66 -9.81
N THR A 175 10.27 25.03 -10.95
CA THR A 175 9.33 25.27 -12.07
C THR A 175 8.27 24.18 -12.14
N ALA A 176 7.05 24.54 -12.59
CA ALA A 176 5.97 23.56 -12.79
C ALA A 176 6.41 22.41 -13.71
N LYS A 177 7.20 22.72 -14.75
CA LYS A 177 7.74 21.72 -15.70
C LYS A 177 8.69 20.74 -15.03
N GLU A 178 9.57 21.21 -14.14
CA GLU A 178 10.48 20.35 -13.35
C GLU A 178 9.72 19.45 -12.41
N VAL A 179 8.75 20.01 -11.67
CA VAL A 179 7.88 19.24 -10.76
C VAL A 179 7.16 18.14 -11.52
N THR A 180 6.46 18.49 -12.60
CA THR A 180 5.74 17.53 -13.44
C THR A 180 6.67 16.42 -13.96
N SER A 181 7.85 16.81 -14.48
CA SER A 181 8.82 15.84 -15.01
C SER A 181 9.33 14.86 -13.93
N GLN A 182 9.63 15.35 -12.72
CA GLN A 182 10.10 14.50 -11.63
C GLN A 182 8.99 13.61 -11.08
N VAL A 183 7.77 14.13 -10.95
CA VAL A 183 6.59 13.34 -10.55
C VAL A 183 6.30 12.23 -11.55
N TYR A 184 6.39 12.50 -12.84
CA TYR A 184 6.24 11.47 -13.88
C TYR A 184 7.30 10.37 -13.77
N LYS A 185 8.57 10.75 -13.67
CA LYS A 185 9.68 9.78 -13.57
C LYS A 185 9.55 8.88 -12.33
N SER A 186 9.27 9.47 -11.18
CA SER A 186 9.07 8.72 -9.94
C SER A 186 7.80 7.88 -9.97
N GLY A 187 6.71 8.38 -10.57
CA GLY A 187 5.47 7.64 -10.77
C GLY A 187 5.65 6.41 -11.66
N ILE A 188 6.30 6.55 -12.80
CA ILE A 188 6.59 5.43 -13.72
C ILE A 188 7.46 4.38 -13.02
N LEU A 189 8.51 4.80 -12.30
CA LEU A 189 9.38 3.89 -11.57
C LEU A 189 8.61 3.12 -10.48
N ALA A 190 7.81 3.83 -9.68
CA ALA A 190 7.01 3.24 -8.61
C ALA A 190 5.99 2.24 -9.15
N VAL A 191 5.27 2.59 -10.22
CA VAL A 191 4.24 1.72 -10.82
C VAL A 191 4.88 0.53 -11.53
N SER A 192 6.06 0.68 -12.13
CA SER A 192 6.79 -0.45 -12.73
C SER A 192 7.21 -1.45 -11.66
N LEU A 193 7.72 -0.97 -10.52
CA LEU A 193 8.06 -1.83 -9.40
C LEU A 193 6.83 -2.53 -8.82
N LEU A 194 5.73 -1.80 -8.67
CA LEU A 194 4.44 -2.33 -8.22
C LEU A 194 3.91 -3.42 -9.15
N ALA A 195 4.02 -3.22 -10.47
CA ALA A 195 3.63 -4.21 -11.48
C ALA A 195 4.42 -5.52 -11.34
N VAL A 196 5.73 -5.42 -11.13
CA VAL A 196 6.60 -6.58 -10.89
C VAL A 196 6.17 -7.33 -9.63
N ILE A 197 5.96 -6.60 -8.53
CA ILE A 197 5.52 -7.20 -7.26
C ILE A 197 4.18 -7.91 -7.42
N TYR A 198 3.17 -7.26 -8.01
CA TYR A 198 1.85 -7.86 -8.23
C TYR A 198 1.90 -9.09 -9.12
N PHE A 199 2.73 -9.07 -10.18
CA PHE A 199 2.91 -10.23 -11.03
C PHE A 199 3.44 -11.44 -10.25
N PHE A 200 4.47 -11.25 -9.42
CA PHE A 200 5.04 -12.36 -8.65
C PHE A 200 4.14 -12.82 -7.50
N ILE A 201 3.41 -11.92 -6.84
CA ILE A 201 2.41 -12.30 -5.83
C ILE A 201 1.28 -13.13 -6.48
N ALA A 202 0.80 -12.70 -7.64
CA ALA A 202 -0.21 -13.45 -8.39
C ALA A 202 0.31 -14.83 -8.83
N LYS A 203 1.58 -14.90 -9.27
CA LYS A 203 2.24 -16.18 -9.60
C LYS A 203 2.30 -17.10 -8.38
N ILE A 204 2.77 -16.61 -7.23
CA ILE A 204 2.80 -17.39 -5.98
C ILE A 204 1.40 -17.89 -5.63
N GLY A 205 0.38 -17.04 -5.72
CA GLY A 205 -1.00 -17.41 -5.46
C GLY A 205 -1.51 -18.52 -6.40
N ALA A 206 -1.23 -18.39 -7.70
CA ALA A 206 -1.65 -19.38 -8.69
C ALA A 206 -0.97 -20.77 -8.52
N GLU A 207 0.31 -20.77 -8.16
CA GLU A 207 1.10 -22.00 -7.96
C GLU A 207 0.86 -22.63 -6.59
N SER A 208 0.41 -21.87 -5.61
CA SER A 208 0.24 -22.32 -4.22
C SER A 208 -0.87 -23.37 -4.04
N VAL A 209 -1.88 -23.34 -4.89
CA VAL A 209 -3.07 -24.22 -4.78
C VAL A 209 -2.68 -25.70 -4.74
N THR A 210 -1.66 -26.12 -5.49
CA THR A 210 -1.15 -27.49 -5.51
C THR A 210 -0.52 -27.88 -4.17
N ALA A 211 0.19 -26.97 -3.53
CA ALA A 211 0.95 -27.24 -2.31
C ALA A 211 0.13 -27.06 -1.03
N ILE A 212 -0.77 -26.07 -0.98
CA ILE A 212 -1.48 -25.69 0.25
C ILE A 212 -3.01 -25.78 0.15
N GLY A 213 -3.54 -26.17 -1.03
CA GLY A 213 -4.98 -26.21 -1.30
C GLY A 213 -5.59 -24.82 -1.42
N MET A 214 -6.90 -24.80 -1.69
CA MET A 214 -7.68 -23.56 -1.74
C MET A 214 -7.79 -22.94 -0.36
N GLN A 215 -7.64 -21.62 -0.27
CA GLN A 215 -7.76 -20.84 0.96
C GLN A 215 -8.84 -19.77 0.78
N ASP A 216 -9.54 -19.42 1.85
CA ASP A 216 -10.64 -18.44 1.83
C ASP A 216 -10.16 -17.00 1.66
N THR A 217 -8.93 -16.71 2.08
CA THR A 217 -8.36 -15.35 2.05
C THR A 217 -6.88 -15.36 1.63
N GLY A 218 -6.37 -14.19 1.21
CA GLY A 218 -4.99 -14.04 0.78
C GLY A 218 -3.94 -14.18 1.90
N ALA A 219 -4.30 -13.91 3.15
CA ALA A 219 -3.36 -13.99 4.27
C ALA A 219 -2.82 -15.42 4.50
N PRO A 220 -3.67 -16.46 4.64
CA PRO A 220 -3.21 -17.85 4.69
C PRO A 220 -2.44 -18.31 3.44
N VAL A 221 -2.83 -17.83 2.25
CA VAL A 221 -2.11 -18.14 1.01
C VAL A 221 -0.65 -17.71 1.12
N LEU A 222 -0.41 -16.46 1.47
CA LEU A 222 0.95 -15.92 1.59
C LEU A 222 1.74 -16.60 2.71
N THR A 223 1.13 -16.79 3.90
CA THR A 223 1.82 -17.38 5.06
C THR A 223 2.23 -18.82 4.81
N LYS A 224 1.31 -19.66 4.32
CA LYS A 224 1.59 -21.05 4.03
C LYS A 224 2.56 -21.21 2.85
N SER A 225 2.43 -20.36 1.81
CA SER A 225 3.37 -20.36 0.68
C SER A 225 4.79 -20.00 1.13
N ALA A 226 4.95 -19.01 1.99
CA ALA A 226 6.26 -18.66 2.54
C ALA A 226 6.84 -19.79 3.39
N GLN A 227 6.02 -20.49 4.18
CA GLN A 227 6.44 -21.67 4.94
C GLN A 227 6.89 -22.83 4.04
N VAL A 228 6.16 -23.11 2.95
CA VAL A 228 6.56 -24.14 2.00
C VAL A 228 7.86 -23.79 1.28
N LEU A 229 8.03 -22.51 0.89
CA LEU A 229 9.21 -22.04 0.15
C LEU A 229 10.49 -21.99 1.00
N MET A 230 10.38 -21.59 2.26
CA MET A 230 11.53 -21.25 3.11
C MET A 230 11.50 -21.93 4.49
N GLY A 231 10.58 -22.86 4.72
CA GLY A 231 10.39 -23.50 6.04
C GLY A 231 9.95 -22.50 7.11
N ASP A 232 10.35 -22.75 8.35
CA ASP A 232 9.98 -21.88 9.50
C ASP A 232 10.53 -20.44 9.36
N THR A 233 11.64 -20.26 8.68
CA THR A 233 12.19 -18.93 8.39
C THR A 233 11.31 -18.14 7.42
N GLY A 234 10.55 -18.82 6.56
CA GLY A 234 9.63 -18.18 5.61
C GLY A 234 8.53 -17.38 6.29
N ALA A 235 7.95 -17.91 7.36
CA ALA A 235 6.95 -17.19 8.14
C ALA A 235 7.53 -15.91 8.76
N MET A 236 8.76 -15.96 9.28
CA MET A 236 9.45 -14.78 9.85
C MET A 236 9.77 -13.73 8.78
N VAL A 237 10.26 -14.16 7.61
CA VAL A 237 10.54 -13.27 6.48
C VAL A 237 9.26 -12.60 6.01
N LEU A 238 8.17 -13.35 5.84
CA LEU A 238 6.87 -12.79 5.46
C LEU A 238 6.33 -11.82 6.52
N ALA A 239 6.43 -12.17 7.80
CA ALA A 239 6.04 -11.27 8.89
C ALA A 239 6.79 -9.94 8.81
N ALA A 240 8.11 -9.97 8.59
CA ALA A 240 8.92 -8.78 8.43
C ALA A 240 8.49 -7.95 7.20
N ILE A 241 8.24 -8.60 6.04
CA ILE A 241 7.76 -7.95 4.81
C ILE A 241 6.45 -7.20 5.10
N VAL A 242 5.46 -7.90 5.65
CA VAL A 242 4.12 -7.34 5.86
C VAL A 242 4.16 -6.24 6.93
N LEU A 243 4.92 -6.42 8.01
CA LEU A 243 5.11 -5.40 9.04
C LEU A 243 5.70 -4.12 8.45
N LEU A 244 6.77 -4.22 7.67
CA LEU A 244 7.41 -3.08 7.01
C LEU A 244 6.48 -2.42 6.00
N ALA A 245 5.75 -3.21 5.19
CA ALA A 245 4.81 -2.69 4.20
C ALA A 245 3.65 -1.94 4.88
N CYS A 246 3.03 -2.53 5.90
CA CYS A 246 1.94 -1.89 6.63
C CYS A 246 2.41 -0.66 7.41
N LEU A 247 3.60 -0.71 8.01
CA LEU A 247 4.17 0.42 8.75
C LEU A 247 4.47 1.60 7.81
N THR A 248 5.11 1.36 6.67
CA THR A 248 5.38 2.43 5.68
C THR A 248 4.09 3.03 5.14
N THR A 249 3.08 2.21 4.88
CA THR A 249 1.75 2.66 4.44
C THR A 249 1.06 3.49 5.52
N ALA A 250 1.02 3.03 6.76
CA ALA A 250 0.42 3.76 7.87
C ALA A 250 1.07 5.14 8.07
N ILE A 251 2.41 5.20 8.09
CA ILE A 251 3.16 6.45 8.21
C ILE A 251 2.81 7.41 7.07
N GLY A 252 2.78 6.93 5.82
CA GLY A 252 2.44 7.73 4.66
C GLY A 252 1.02 8.30 4.74
N LEU A 253 0.03 7.47 5.12
CA LEU A 253 -1.37 7.89 5.24
C LEU A 253 -1.57 8.89 6.39
N ILE A 254 -0.98 8.65 7.56
CA ILE A 254 -1.01 9.60 8.70
C ILE A 254 -0.45 10.95 8.27
N THR A 255 0.68 10.94 7.57
CA THR A 255 1.32 12.17 7.08
C THR A 255 0.43 12.91 6.09
N CYS A 256 -0.13 12.22 5.09
CA CYS A 256 -1.03 12.83 4.11
C CYS A 256 -2.26 13.45 4.77
N CYS A 257 -2.90 12.71 5.67
CA CYS A 257 -4.08 13.21 6.41
C CYS A 257 -3.73 14.42 7.27
N SER A 258 -2.62 14.39 8.00
CA SER A 258 -2.17 15.49 8.84
C SER A 258 -1.89 16.76 8.03
N ILE A 259 -1.23 16.64 6.88
CA ILE A 259 -0.96 17.77 5.99
C ILE A 259 -2.28 18.38 5.48
N TYR A 260 -3.19 17.53 5.01
CA TYR A 260 -4.47 17.97 4.47
C TYR A 260 -5.35 18.67 5.51
N PHE A 261 -5.60 18.05 6.66
CA PHE A 261 -6.48 18.61 7.69
C PHE A 261 -5.87 19.87 8.33
N ARG A 262 -4.54 19.95 8.43
CA ARG A 262 -3.87 21.18 8.83
C ARG A 262 -4.12 22.32 7.83
N ALA A 263 -3.99 22.04 6.54
CA ALA A 263 -4.23 23.03 5.49
C ALA A 263 -5.70 23.49 5.47
N LEU A 264 -6.65 22.56 5.68
CA LEU A 264 -8.08 22.82 5.64
C LEU A 264 -8.55 23.70 6.80
N THR A 265 -8.07 23.44 8.02
CA THR A 265 -8.60 24.10 9.24
C THR A 265 -7.79 25.29 9.67
N GLY A 266 -6.51 25.36 9.33
CA GLY A 266 -5.57 26.41 9.75
C GLY A 266 -5.35 26.50 11.28
N ARG A 267 -6.07 25.66 12.06
CA ARG A 267 -6.09 25.70 13.53
C ARG A 267 -5.28 24.57 14.19
N PHE A 268 -5.10 23.47 13.47
CA PHE A 268 -4.36 22.32 13.99
C PHE A 268 -2.87 22.43 13.70
N SER A 269 -2.04 22.03 14.68
CA SER A 269 -0.63 21.75 14.43
C SER A 269 -0.50 20.46 13.63
N TYR A 270 0.64 20.24 12.97
CA TYR A 270 0.90 18.97 12.25
C TYR A 270 0.79 17.75 13.18
N VAL A 271 1.07 17.93 14.46
CA VAL A 271 1.13 16.85 15.48
C VAL A 271 -0.21 16.69 16.22
N THR A 272 -1.17 17.56 16.02
CA THR A 272 -2.52 17.45 16.59
C THR A 272 -3.48 16.83 15.61
#